data_f8b3b0e9a834a41e5397210e0f6f0503
#
_entry.id   f8b3b0e9a834a41e5397210e0f6f0503
#
_cell.length_a   1.000
_cell.length_b   1.000
_cell.length_c   1.000
_cell.angle_alpha   90.00
_cell.angle_beta   90.00
_cell.angle_gamma   90.00
#
_symmetry.space_group_name_H-M   'P 1'
#
loop_
_entity.id
_entity.type
_entity.pdbx_description
1 polymer ?
#
loop_
_entity_poly.entity_id
_entity_poly.type
_entity_poly.pdbx_seq_one_letter_code
_entity_poly.pdbx_strand_id
1 'polypeptide(L)'
;MKKYLRVIFLNNLKCWLIVIASFVIFGICNSFFNKNTEANNYISRPGVDEYDTEMEIEVEGLLDKPQRIEIPVTKRTYSKDEAKEAIKKGLEEILLTLPGENSSLQNITTDLNLTNEISDLGLSVRWDFGESELIDILGNVHNENLKENINLDIEVSLSYETYEESYIVPITVCPKILSNDERLLKGLIDKISIADKESIQKDGYT
;
A
#
# COMPACT_ATOMS: atom_id res chain seq x y z
N MET A 1 10.80 -49.84 72.11
CA MET A 1 9.88 -48.82 71.59
C MET A 1 10.46 -47.94 70.51
N LYS A 2 11.63 -47.30 70.65
CA LYS A 2 12.26 -46.42 69.61
C LYS A 2 12.52 -47.07 68.21
N LYS A 3 12.80 -48.36 68.17
CA LYS A 3 13.12 -49.09 66.93
C LYS A 3 11.88 -49.32 66.08
N TYR A 4 10.72 -49.57 66.67
CA TYR A 4 9.43 -49.74 65.94
C TYR A 4 8.92 -48.42 65.38
N LEU A 5 9.02 -47.34 66.10
CA LEU A 5 8.64 -46.01 65.63
C LEU A 5 9.47 -45.58 64.40
N ARG A 6 10.74 -45.92 64.38
CA ARG A 6 11.66 -45.62 63.28
C ARG A 6 11.28 -46.40 61.97
N VAL A 7 10.85 -47.66 62.13
CA VAL A 7 10.44 -48.51 61.04
C VAL A 7 9.11 -47.99 60.42
N ILE A 8 8.15 -47.61 61.29
CA ILE A 8 6.87 -47.05 60.87
C ILE A 8 7.07 -45.70 60.16
N PHE A 9 7.97 -44.86 60.68
CA PHE A 9 8.30 -43.58 60.09
C PHE A 9 8.96 -43.75 58.70
N LEU A 10 9.90 -44.67 58.53
CA LEU A 10 10.59 -44.97 57.32
C LEU A 10 9.64 -45.57 56.25
N ASN A 11 8.69 -46.42 56.66
CA ASN A 11 7.69 -46.95 55.73
C ASN A 11 6.70 -45.86 55.29
N ASN A 12 6.24 -44.99 56.18
CA ASN A 12 5.42 -43.85 55.82
C ASN A 12 6.17 -42.86 54.90
N LEU A 13 7.45 -42.62 55.17
CA LEU A 13 8.28 -41.76 54.29
C LEU A 13 8.41 -42.32 52.89
N LYS A 14 8.57 -43.66 52.72
CA LYS A 14 8.59 -44.31 51.42
C LYS A 14 7.27 -44.15 50.68
N CYS A 15 6.13 -44.33 51.38
CA CYS A 15 4.82 -44.11 50.78
C CYS A 15 4.65 -42.66 50.32
N TRP A 16 5.06 -41.66 51.10
CA TRP A 16 5.01 -40.28 50.71
C TRP A 16 5.89 -39.95 49.50
N LEU A 17 7.08 -40.54 49.41
CA LEU A 17 7.96 -40.38 48.26
C LEU A 17 7.34 -40.95 46.98
N ILE A 18 6.63 -42.09 47.07
CA ILE A 18 5.91 -42.67 45.90
C ILE A 18 4.79 -41.75 45.47
N VAL A 19 4.02 -41.19 46.39
CA VAL A 19 2.93 -40.27 46.11
C VAL A 19 3.46 -38.98 45.44
N ILE A 20 4.53 -38.41 45.97
CA ILE A 20 5.18 -37.21 45.38
C ILE A 20 5.71 -37.52 43.99
N ALA A 21 6.39 -38.67 43.81
CA ALA A 21 6.89 -39.09 42.50
C ALA A 21 5.76 -39.25 41.44
N SER A 22 4.60 -39.82 41.84
CA SER A 22 3.47 -39.97 40.98
C SER A 22 2.85 -38.62 40.58
N PHE A 23 2.79 -37.64 41.48
CA PHE A 23 2.34 -36.27 41.16
C PHE A 23 3.29 -35.54 40.19
N VAL A 24 4.60 -35.72 40.37
CA VAL A 24 5.62 -35.15 39.48
C VAL A 24 5.51 -35.74 38.07
N ILE A 25 5.38 -37.09 37.99
CA ILE A 25 5.20 -37.78 36.70
C ILE A 25 3.89 -37.34 36.02
N PHE A 26 2.78 -37.25 36.78
CA PHE A 26 1.51 -36.78 36.28
C PHE A 26 1.61 -35.31 35.77
N GLY A 27 2.29 -34.46 36.53
CA GLY A 27 2.53 -33.06 36.08
C GLY A 27 3.36 -32.95 34.80
N ILE A 28 4.39 -33.81 34.68
CA ILE A 28 5.23 -33.87 33.45
C ILE A 28 4.39 -34.40 32.28
N CYS A 29 3.66 -35.50 32.50
CA CYS A 29 2.77 -36.03 31.45
C CYS A 29 1.73 -35.02 31.01
N ASN A 30 1.06 -34.34 31.94
CA ASN A 30 0.06 -33.33 31.63
C ASN A 30 0.67 -32.12 30.90
N SER A 31 1.90 -31.71 31.27
CA SER A 31 2.61 -30.66 30.52
C SER A 31 3.01 -31.08 29.11
N PHE A 32 3.35 -32.36 28.91
CA PHE A 32 3.63 -32.90 27.57
C PHE A 32 2.35 -33.05 26.74
N PHE A 33 1.26 -33.52 27.33
CA PHE A 33 -0.03 -33.64 26.63
C PHE A 33 -0.62 -32.28 26.28
N ASN A 34 -0.56 -31.29 27.18
CA ASN A 34 -1.07 -29.95 26.89
C ASN A 34 -0.23 -29.20 25.84
N LYS A 35 1.07 -29.47 25.69
CA LYS A 35 1.85 -28.87 24.61
C LYS A 35 1.49 -29.40 23.22
N ASN A 36 0.91 -30.60 23.13
CA ASN A 36 0.55 -31.23 21.86
C ASN A 36 -0.91 -31.00 21.46
N THR A 37 -1.73 -30.33 22.29
CA THR A 37 -3.16 -30.08 22.02
C THR A 37 -3.47 -28.63 21.65
N GLU A 38 -2.50 -27.73 21.66
CA GLU A 38 -2.62 -26.46 20.93
C GLU A 38 -2.12 -26.64 19.48
N ALA A 39 -2.69 -27.58 18.76
CA ALA A 39 -2.81 -27.40 17.33
C ALA A 39 -3.74 -26.18 17.18
N ASN A 40 -3.16 -25.02 16.91
CA ASN A 40 -3.91 -23.87 16.45
C ASN A 40 -4.63 -24.30 15.18
N ASN A 41 -5.88 -24.77 15.32
CA ASN A 41 -6.75 -25.12 14.21
C ASN A 41 -7.23 -23.87 13.45
N TYR A 42 -6.59 -22.73 13.68
CA TYR A 42 -6.88 -21.48 12.99
C TYR A 42 -5.81 -21.23 11.93
N ILE A 43 -6.22 -21.35 10.68
CA ILE A 43 -5.44 -20.91 9.55
C ILE A 43 -5.57 -19.39 9.54
N SER A 44 -4.48 -18.69 9.83
CA SER A 44 -4.41 -17.25 9.67
C SER A 44 -4.41 -16.96 8.16
N ARG A 45 -5.37 -16.18 7.68
CA ARG A 45 -5.32 -15.69 6.30
C ARG A 45 -4.14 -14.71 6.17
N PRO A 46 -3.48 -14.68 5.00
CA PRO A 46 -2.49 -13.65 4.69
C PRO A 46 -3.07 -12.26 4.93
N GLY A 47 -2.22 -11.30 5.31
CA GLY A 47 -2.60 -9.90 5.44
C GLY A 47 -3.07 -9.29 4.13
N VAL A 48 -3.54 -8.05 4.17
CA VAL A 48 -4.00 -7.34 2.96
C VAL A 48 -2.84 -7.09 1.99
N ASP A 49 -1.63 -6.92 2.55
CA ASP A 49 -0.38 -6.65 1.81
C ASP A 49 0.34 -7.93 1.35
N GLU A 50 -0.19 -9.11 1.70
CA GLU A 50 0.40 -10.39 1.36
C GLU A 50 -0.26 -10.98 0.12
N TYR A 51 0.51 -11.79 -0.63
CA TYR A 51 -0.02 -12.51 -1.80
C TYR A 51 -0.89 -13.70 -1.35
N ASP A 52 -1.79 -14.13 -2.24
CA ASP A 52 -2.51 -15.39 -2.08
C ASP A 52 -1.51 -16.53 -1.88
N THR A 53 -1.76 -17.38 -0.89
CA THR A 53 -0.90 -18.51 -0.58
C THR A 53 -1.65 -19.81 -0.75
N GLU A 54 -0.92 -20.89 -1.05
CA GLU A 54 -1.44 -22.24 -1.08
C GLU A 54 -1.06 -22.95 0.21
N MET A 55 -2.03 -23.67 0.78
CA MET A 55 -1.82 -24.45 1.98
C MET A 55 -1.91 -25.94 1.63
N GLU A 56 -0.86 -26.67 1.98
CA GLU A 56 -0.89 -28.14 1.93
C GLU A 56 -1.43 -28.69 3.26
N ILE A 57 -2.48 -29.50 3.18
CA ILE A 57 -3.01 -30.26 4.32
C ILE A 57 -2.79 -31.74 4.05
N GLU A 58 -2.11 -32.42 4.97
CA GLU A 58 -1.95 -33.86 4.95
C GLU A 58 -3.06 -34.49 5.79
N VAL A 59 -3.93 -35.27 5.16
CA VAL A 59 -5.05 -35.95 5.82
C VAL A 59 -4.66 -37.40 6.03
N GLU A 60 -4.44 -37.77 7.31
CA GLU A 60 -4.17 -39.15 7.71
C GLU A 60 -5.46 -39.85 8.19
N GLY A 61 -5.56 -41.13 7.96
CA GLY A 61 -6.59 -42.00 8.55
C GLY A 61 -7.90 -42.16 7.79
N LEU A 62 -8.10 -41.44 6.66
CA LEU A 62 -9.27 -41.62 5.81
C LEU A 62 -9.06 -42.66 4.68
N LEU A 63 -7.83 -42.85 4.26
CA LEU A 63 -7.41 -43.76 3.19
C LEU A 63 -6.12 -44.50 3.58
N ASP A 64 -5.78 -45.60 2.89
CA ASP A 64 -4.57 -46.40 3.16
C ASP A 64 -3.26 -45.61 2.98
N LYS A 65 -3.32 -44.42 2.42
CA LYS A 65 -2.18 -43.51 2.22
C LYS A 65 -2.58 -42.07 2.56
N PRO A 66 -1.69 -41.29 3.18
CA PRO A 66 -1.94 -39.85 3.41
C PRO A 66 -2.17 -39.12 2.08
N GLN A 67 -3.17 -38.27 2.03
CA GLN A 67 -3.46 -37.44 0.86
C GLN A 67 -3.10 -35.99 1.18
N ARG A 68 -2.43 -35.34 0.24
CA ARG A 68 -2.18 -33.90 0.25
C ARG A 68 -3.30 -33.20 -0.50
N ILE A 69 -3.87 -32.22 0.15
CA ILE A 69 -4.91 -31.35 -0.41
C ILE A 69 -4.34 -29.93 -0.41
N GLU A 70 -4.25 -29.33 -1.59
CA GLU A 70 -3.88 -27.93 -1.76
C GLU A 70 -5.15 -27.08 -1.65
N ILE A 71 -5.17 -26.16 -0.68
CA ILE A 71 -6.26 -25.22 -0.48
C ILE A 71 -5.74 -23.82 -0.78
N PRO A 72 -6.27 -23.15 -1.81
CA PRO A 72 -5.92 -21.76 -2.05
C PRO A 72 -6.49 -20.89 -0.91
N VAL A 73 -5.62 -20.15 -0.25
CA VAL A 73 -5.99 -19.20 0.80
C VAL A 73 -5.85 -17.80 0.24
N THR A 74 -6.99 -17.16 -0.06
CA THR A 74 -7.00 -15.77 -0.52
C THR A 74 -6.68 -14.81 0.60
N LYS A 75 -5.96 -13.74 0.27
CA LYS A 75 -5.67 -12.65 1.20
C LYS A 75 -6.94 -12.04 1.79
N ARG A 76 -6.80 -11.41 2.94
CA ARG A 76 -7.90 -10.67 3.57
C ARG A 76 -8.14 -9.37 2.80
N THR A 77 -9.39 -9.05 2.54
CA THR A 77 -9.79 -7.74 2.03
C THR A 77 -10.05 -6.76 3.19
N TYR A 78 -9.88 -5.47 2.93
CA TYR A 78 -10.23 -4.43 3.90
C TYR A 78 -11.72 -4.45 4.22
N SER A 79 -12.05 -4.24 5.49
CA SER A 79 -13.39 -3.82 5.88
C SER A 79 -13.65 -2.39 5.39
N LYS A 80 -14.89 -1.94 5.43
CA LYS A 80 -15.26 -0.58 5.02
C LYS A 80 -14.47 0.51 5.73
N ASP A 81 -14.26 0.37 7.03
CA ASP A 81 -13.57 1.38 7.83
C ASP A 81 -12.05 1.34 7.58
N GLU A 82 -11.48 0.14 7.38
CA GLU A 82 -10.08 -0.02 6.98
C GLU A 82 -9.82 0.53 5.58
N ALA A 83 -10.74 0.31 4.62
CA ALA A 83 -10.63 0.87 3.28
C ALA A 83 -10.63 2.41 3.29
N LYS A 84 -11.48 3.04 4.11
CA LYS A 84 -11.46 4.50 4.29
C LYS A 84 -10.15 5.00 4.87
N GLU A 85 -9.62 4.29 5.86
CA GLU A 85 -8.34 4.65 6.47
C GLU A 85 -7.17 4.48 5.48
N ALA A 86 -7.18 3.42 4.67
CA ALA A 86 -6.22 3.20 3.60
C ALA A 86 -6.30 4.31 2.55
N ILE A 87 -7.50 4.69 2.10
CA ILE A 87 -7.72 5.80 1.15
C ILE A 87 -7.16 7.11 1.71
N LYS A 88 -7.41 7.41 2.99
CA LYS A 88 -6.88 8.62 3.61
C LYS A 88 -5.34 8.63 3.67
N LYS A 89 -4.72 7.51 4.02
CA LYS A 89 -3.26 7.38 3.99
C LYS A 89 -2.71 7.51 2.58
N GLY A 90 -3.37 6.87 1.61
CA GLY A 90 -3.01 6.98 0.20
C GLY A 90 -3.07 8.42 -0.31
N LEU A 91 -4.09 9.18 0.08
CA LEU A 91 -4.17 10.60 -0.25
C LEU A 91 -3.00 11.40 0.34
N GLU A 92 -2.65 11.16 1.60
CA GLU A 92 -1.51 11.83 2.25
C GLU A 92 -0.21 11.52 1.51
N GLU A 93 0.02 10.28 1.08
CA GLU A 93 1.19 9.86 0.30
C GLU A 93 1.23 10.53 -1.07
N ILE A 94 0.09 10.56 -1.78
CA ILE A 94 -0.05 11.24 -3.06
C ILE A 94 0.30 12.72 -2.91
N LEU A 95 -0.25 13.43 -1.93
CA LEU A 95 -0.01 14.85 -1.74
C LEU A 95 1.46 15.18 -1.44
N LEU A 96 2.20 14.24 -0.86
CA LEU A 96 3.63 14.39 -0.63
C LEU A 96 4.46 14.18 -1.90
N THR A 97 4.04 13.27 -2.77
CA THR A 97 4.80 12.88 -3.98
C THR A 97 4.40 13.64 -5.23
N LEU A 98 3.14 14.12 -5.30
CA LEU A 98 2.55 14.82 -6.44
C LEU A 98 3.36 16.01 -6.95
N PRO A 99 3.95 16.87 -6.09
CA PRO A 99 4.71 18.01 -6.59
C PRO A 99 5.92 17.63 -7.47
N GLY A 100 6.42 16.40 -7.37
CA GLY A 100 7.61 15.97 -8.09
C GLY A 100 8.82 16.84 -7.74
N GLU A 101 9.41 17.50 -8.75
CA GLU A 101 10.53 18.43 -8.58
C GLU A 101 10.12 19.86 -8.21
N ASN A 102 8.81 20.13 -8.16
CA ASN A 102 8.30 21.45 -7.79
C ASN A 102 8.42 21.69 -6.28
N SER A 103 8.61 22.94 -5.88
CA SER A 103 8.73 23.32 -4.47
C SER A 103 7.44 23.13 -3.67
N SER A 104 6.30 23.23 -4.32
CA SER A 104 4.96 23.01 -3.74
C SER A 104 3.89 22.95 -4.83
N LEU A 105 2.69 22.51 -4.48
CA LEU A 105 1.52 22.53 -5.37
C LEU A 105 1.05 23.95 -5.76
N GLN A 106 1.46 24.97 -5.01
CA GLN A 106 1.19 26.38 -5.31
C GLN A 106 2.26 27.03 -6.19
N ASN A 107 3.26 26.26 -6.64
CA ASN A 107 4.34 26.76 -7.50
C ASN A 107 4.78 25.66 -8.47
N ILE A 108 3.90 25.28 -9.39
CA ILE A 108 4.13 24.25 -10.38
C ILE A 108 4.78 24.90 -11.62
N THR A 109 6.03 24.54 -11.88
CA THR A 109 6.83 25.01 -13.03
C THR A 109 7.34 23.87 -13.90
N THR A 110 7.33 22.65 -13.36
CA THR A 110 7.77 21.40 -14.01
C THR A 110 6.67 20.35 -13.85
N ASP A 111 6.87 19.19 -14.47
CA ASP A 111 5.90 18.11 -14.49
C ASP A 111 5.53 17.60 -13.09
N LEU A 112 4.30 17.11 -12.96
CA LEU A 112 3.79 16.49 -11.75
C LEU A 112 4.14 15.00 -11.72
N ASN A 113 4.34 14.46 -10.52
CA ASN A 113 4.56 13.05 -10.33
C ASN A 113 3.22 12.33 -10.06
N LEU A 114 2.57 11.88 -11.13
CA LEU A 114 1.31 11.15 -11.03
C LEU A 114 1.56 9.67 -10.79
N THR A 115 0.78 9.06 -9.90
CA THR A 115 0.70 7.61 -9.73
C THR A 115 -0.71 7.14 -10.05
N ASN A 116 -0.83 5.93 -10.61
CA ASN A 116 -2.12 5.31 -10.91
C ASN A 116 -2.48 4.23 -9.87
N GLU A 117 -1.55 3.88 -8.98
CA GLU A 117 -1.77 2.91 -7.94
C GLU A 117 -0.86 3.17 -6.73
N ILE A 118 -1.31 2.73 -5.56
CA ILE A 118 -0.52 2.65 -4.33
C ILE A 118 -0.51 1.18 -3.93
N SER A 119 0.50 0.46 -4.39
CA SER A 119 0.57 -1.00 -4.31
C SER A 119 0.53 -1.49 -2.87
N ASP A 120 1.22 -0.82 -1.94
CA ASP A 120 1.29 -1.18 -0.52
C ASP A 120 -0.07 -1.10 0.19
N LEU A 121 -0.97 -0.27 -0.30
CA LEU A 121 -2.34 -0.12 0.20
C LEU A 121 -3.39 -0.80 -0.70
N GLY A 122 -2.97 -1.34 -1.86
CA GLY A 122 -3.86 -1.94 -2.83
C GLY A 122 -4.88 -0.96 -3.42
N LEU A 123 -4.53 0.33 -3.50
CA LEU A 123 -5.41 1.38 -4.00
C LEU A 123 -5.15 1.67 -5.47
N SER A 124 -6.23 1.86 -6.24
CA SER A 124 -6.16 2.45 -7.57
C SER A 124 -6.39 3.95 -7.48
N VAL A 125 -5.66 4.71 -8.30
CA VAL A 125 -5.71 6.17 -8.34
C VAL A 125 -6.12 6.63 -9.73
N ARG A 126 -7.09 7.55 -9.80
CA ARG A 126 -7.54 8.17 -11.05
C ARG A 126 -7.50 9.69 -10.91
N TRP A 127 -7.01 10.34 -11.96
CA TRP A 127 -6.87 11.77 -12.06
C TRP A 127 -7.87 12.36 -13.06
N ASP A 128 -8.43 13.52 -12.70
CA ASP A 128 -9.24 14.33 -13.60
C ASP A 128 -8.75 15.78 -13.52
N PHE A 129 -8.30 16.31 -14.66
CA PHE A 129 -7.80 17.69 -14.80
C PHE A 129 -8.87 18.62 -15.37
N GLY A 130 -10.11 18.14 -15.52
CA GLY A 130 -11.20 18.87 -16.14
C GLY A 130 -10.92 19.19 -17.62
N GLU A 131 -11.33 20.39 -18.06
CA GLU A 131 -11.13 20.87 -19.44
C GLU A 131 -9.77 21.56 -19.65
N SER A 132 -8.84 21.49 -18.67
CA SER A 132 -7.56 22.19 -18.76
C SER A 132 -6.59 21.43 -19.67
N GLU A 133 -6.06 22.12 -20.67
CA GLU A 133 -4.96 21.62 -21.51
C GLU A 133 -3.57 21.86 -20.90
N LEU A 134 -3.49 22.43 -19.70
CA LEU A 134 -2.21 22.77 -19.05
C LEU A 134 -1.50 21.57 -18.45
N ILE A 135 -2.22 20.50 -18.15
CA ILE A 135 -1.66 19.27 -17.57
C ILE A 135 -2.29 18.09 -18.31
N ASP A 136 -1.44 17.23 -18.83
CA ASP A 136 -1.90 16.02 -19.48
C ASP A 136 -2.02 14.84 -18.50
N ILE A 137 -2.54 13.71 -18.99
CA ILE A 137 -2.75 12.49 -18.21
C ILE A 137 -1.45 11.82 -17.71
N LEU A 138 -0.30 12.24 -18.20
CA LEU A 138 1.01 11.77 -17.75
C LEU A 138 1.62 12.72 -16.72
N GLY A 139 0.97 13.84 -16.43
CA GLY A 139 1.45 14.85 -15.50
C GLY A 139 2.37 15.90 -16.16
N ASN A 140 2.55 15.86 -17.49
CA ASN A 140 3.33 16.88 -18.17
C ASN A 140 2.62 18.24 -18.10
N VAL A 141 3.39 19.28 -17.78
CA VAL A 141 2.88 20.63 -17.57
C VAL A 141 3.23 21.53 -18.76
N HIS A 142 2.21 22.01 -19.47
CA HIS A 142 2.31 22.85 -20.68
C HIS A 142 2.24 24.33 -20.33
N ASN A 143 3.27 24.88 -19.73
CA ASN A 143 3.32 26.26 -19.19
C ASN A 143 4.23 27.22 -19.98
N GLU A 144 4.73 26.82 -21.16
CA GLU A 144 5.69 27.59 -21.97
C GLU A 144 5.12 28.92 -22.47
N ASN A 145 3.82 28.99 -22.64
CA ASN A 145 3.13 30.16 -23.17
C ASN A 145 2.37 30.97 -22.10
N LEU A 146 2.40 30.52 -20.85
CA LEU A 146 1.78 31.26 -19.77
C LEU A 146 2.47 32.58 -19.52
N LYS A 147 1.68 33.63 -19.26
CA LYS A 147 2.16 34.96 -18.88
C LYS A 147 1.94 35.25 -17.40
N GLU A 148 1.01 34.56 -16.79
CA GLU A 148 0.61 34.72 -15.39
C GLU A 148 0.30 33.35 -14.77
N ASN A 149 0.22 33.31 -13.44
CA ASN A 149 -0.11 32.11 -12.72
C ASN A 149 -1.57 31.73 -12.93
N ILE A 150 -1.83 30.43 -13.14
CA ILE A 150 -3.18 29.90 -13.32
C ILE A 150 -3.47 28.94 -12.17
N ASN A 151 -4.59 29.17 -11.47
CA ASN A 151 -5.09 28.26 -10.46
C ASN A 151 -5.98 27.21 -11.11
N LEU A 152 -5.76 25.94 -10.77
CA LEU A 152 -6.52 24.79 -11.22
C LEU A 152 -6.94 23.96 -10.03
N ASP A 153 -8.11 23.36 -10.12
CA ASP A 153 -8.58 22.34 -9.22
C ASP A 153 -8.50 21.00 -9.95
N ILE A 154 -7.64 20.10 -9.47
CA ILE A 154 -7.56 18.74 -9.99
C ILE A 154 -8.30 17.79 -9.07
N GLU A 155 -9.07 16.86 -9.64
CA GLU A 155 -9.75 15.83 -8.87
C GLU A 155 -8.90 14.55 -8.86
N VAL A 156 -8.68 14.02 -7.67
CA VAL A 156 -8.06 12.70 -7.47
C VAL A 156 -9.07 11.77 -6.84
N SER A 157 -9.32 10.64 -7.49
CA SER A 157 -10.18 9.58 -6.98
C SER A 157 -9.32 8.38 -6.57
N LEU A 158 -9.46 7.96 -5.33
CA LEU A 158 -8.82 6.76 -4.80
C LEU A 158 -9.89 5.69 -4.60
N SER A 159 -9.60 4.47 -5.04
CA SER A 159 -10.53 3.36 -4.92
C SER A 159 -9.87 2.09 -4.42
N TYR A 160 -10.62 1.36 -3.59
CA TYR A 160 -10.32 0.00 -3.15
C TYR A 160 -11.56 -0.87 -3.39
N GLU A 161 -11.47 -1.80 -4.34
CA GLU A 161 -12.60 -2.63 -4.79
C GLU A 161 -13.83 -1.77 -5.18
N THR A 162 -14.88 -1.79 -4.33
CA THR A 162 -16.12 -1.03 -4.55
C THR A 162 -16.17 0.31 -3.81
N TYR A 163 -15.14 0.62 -3.02
CA TYR A 163 -15.05 1.89 -2.27
C TYR A 163 -14.26 2.89 -3.07
N GLU A 164 -14.81 4.08 -3.27
CA GLU A 164 -14.17 5.18 -3.97
C GLU A 164 -14.45 6.48 -3.21
N GLU A 165 -13.43 7.30 -3.06
CA GLU A 165 -13.54 8.67 -2.54
C GLU A 165 -12.75 9.60 -3.45
N SER A 166 -13.34 10.76 -3.78
CA SER A 166 -12.73 11.80 -4.61
C SER A 166 -12.38 13.02 -3.77
N TYR A 167 -11.27 13.65 -4.10
CA TYR A 167 -10.74 14.83 -3.42
C TYR A 167 -10.34 15.89 -4.44
N ILE A 168 -10.63 17.16 -4.13
CA ILE A 168 -10.19 18.30 -4.93
C ILE A 168 -8.86 18.80 -4.37
N VAL A 169 -7.86 18.86 -5.25
CA VAL A 169 -6.51 19.33 -4.93
C VAL A 169 -6.26 20.64 -5.68
N PRO A 170 -6.27 21.79 -5.00
CA PRO A 170 -5.97 23.08 -5.62
C PRO A 170 -4.48 23.19 -5.90
N ILE A 171 -4.13 23.55 -7.13
CA ILE A 171 -2.76 23.76 -7.58
C ILE A 171 -2.63 25.13 -8.26
N THR A 172 -1.41 25.63 -8.36
CA THR A 172 -1.10 26.85 -9.11
C THR A 172 0.02 26.57 -10.12
N VAL A 173 -0.32 26.61 -11.40
CA VAL A 173 0.65 26.46 -12.49
C VAL A 173 1.26 27.84 -12.77
N CYS A 174 2.58 27.91 -12.68
CA CYS A 174 3.34 29.13 -12.92
C CYS A 174 3.97 29.12 -14.32
N PRO A 175 4.21 30.32 -14.93
CA PRO A 175 4.94 30.41 -16.18
C PRO A 175 6.31 29.73 -16.11
N LYS A 176 6.72 29.04 -17.18
CA LYS A 176 8.03 28.44 -17.29
C LYS A 176 9.13 29.49 -17.22
N ILE A 177 10.09 29.29 -16.34
CA ILE A 177 11.28 30.13 -16.27
C ILE A 177 12.23 29.67 -17.39
N LEU A 178 12.19 30.38 -18.54
CA LEU A 178 13.06 30.08 -19.66
C LEU A 178 14.51 30.48 -19.34
N SER A 179 15.45 29.63 -19.70
CA SER A 179 16.89 29.95 -19.72
C SER A 179 17.18 31.03 -20.76
N ASN A 180 18.37 31.65 -20.71
CA ASN A 180 18.75 32.67 -21.68
C ASN A 180 18.72 32.13 -23.11
N ASP A 181 19.15 30.89 -23.32
CA ASP A 181 19.18 30.25 -24.64
C ASP A 181 17.79 29.95 -25.15
N GLU A 182 16.88 29.47 -24.30
CA GLU A 182 15.44 29.22 -24.62
C GLU A 182 14.74 30.54 -24.97
N ARG A 183 15.04 31.65 -24.27
CA ARG A 183 14.51 32.99 -24.59
C ARG A 183 14.97 33.47 -25.96
N LEU A 184 16.25 33.26 -26.29
CA LEU A 184 16.80 33.61 -27.60
C LEU A 184 16.16 32.78 -28.71
N LEU A 185 16.05 31.47 -28.51
CA LEU A 185 15.38 30.57 -29.44
C LEU A 185 13.91 30.96 -29.67
N LYS A 186 13.17 31.19 -28.60
CA LYS A 186 11.75 31.64 -28.69
C LYS A 186 11.64 32.95 -29.45
N GLY A 187 12.51 33.94 -29.15
CA GLY A 187 12.54 35.23 -29.86
C GLY A 187 12.87 35.09 -31.36
N LEU A 188 13.70 34.11 -31.75
CA LEU A 188 13.96 33.79 -33.16
C LEU A 188 12.77 33.15 -33.86
N ILE A 189 12.16 32.17 -33.20
CA ILE A 189 10.97 31.48 -33.73
C ILE A 189 9.81 32.47 -33.95
N ASP A 190 9.54 33.35 -32.98
CA ASP A 190 8.52 34.38 -33.07
C ASP A 190 8.76 35.32 -34.25
N LYS A 191 10.05 35.74 -34.47
CA LYS A 191 10.43 36.59 -35.62
C LYS A 191 10.23 35.88 -36.94
N ILE A 192 10.59 34.60 -37.05
CA ILE A 192 10.42 33.80 -38.27
C ILE A 192 8.92 33.63 -38.56
N SER A 193 8.12 33.32 -37.54
CA SER A 193 6.66 33.16 -37.69
C SER A 193 5.97 34.46 -38.14
N ILE A 194 6.43 35.62 -37.68
CA ILE A 194 5.91 36.92 -38.13
C ILE A 194 6.31 37.18 -39.58
N ALA A 195 7.57 36.93 -39.92
CA ALA A 195 8.08 37.12 -41.29
C ALA A 195 7.35 36.21 -42.32
N ASP A 196 7.04 34.99 -41.90
CA ASP A 196 6.30 34.03 -42.74
C ASP A 196 4.85 34.50 -43.00
N LYS A 197 4.14 34.99 -41.96
CA LYS A 197 2.81 35.57 -42.07
C LYS A 197 2.79 36.83 -42.96
N GLU A 198 3.80 37.69 -42.86
CA GLU A 198 3.91 38.89 -43.70
C GLU A 198 4.22 38.54 -45.15
N SER A 199 4.99 37.49 -45.44
CA SER A 199 5.25 37.03 -46.80
C SER A 199 3.99 36.46 -47.45
N ILE A 200 3.22 35.68 -46.75
CA ILE A 200 1.94 35.10 -47.24
C ILE A 200 0.92 36.21 -47.56
N GLN A 201 0.84 37.25 -46.73
CA GLN A 201 -0.03 38.40 -46.99
C GLN A 201 0.43 39.20 -48.22
N LYS A 202 1.71 39.29 -48.48
CA LYS A 202 2.29 40.06 -49.59
C LYS A 202 2.13 39.35 -50.93
N ASP A 203 2.11 38.02 -50.95
CA ASP A 203 1.94 37.19 -52.15
C ASP A 203 0.45 36.91 -52.51
N GLY A 204 -0.50 37.49 -51.79
CA GLY A 204 -1.91 37.52 -52.19
C GLY A 204 -2.66 36.20 -52.09
N TYR A 205 -2.13 35.25 -51.30
CA TYR A 205 -2.88 34.04 -50.97
C TYR A 205 -3.74 34.31 -49.71
N THR A 206 -4.95 34.77 -49.93
CA THR A 206 -6.04 34.79 -48.92
C THR A 206 -6.96 33.62 -49.14
#